data_7215f9e016b87db5890d7c841f741484
#
_entry.id   7215f9e016b87db5890d7c841f741484
#
_cell.length_a   1.000
_cell.length_b   1.000
_cell.length_c   1.000
_cell.angle_alpha   90.00
_cell.angle_beta   90.00
_cell.angle_gamma   90.00
#
_symmetry.space_group_name_H-M   'P 1'
#
loop_
_entity.id
_entity.type
_entity.pdbx_description
1 polymer ?
#
loop_
_entity_poly.entity_id
_entity_poly.type
_entity_poly.pdbx_seq_one_letter_code
_entity_poly.pdbx_strand_id
1 'polypeptide(L)'
;QQHMGQCADQSAEKHGVTRADQDAYAIQSYERAAEAWKTGKFADEIVPITVTEKRAQTVVAEDEEYHKFRPEKMSTLRPAFGQNGTVTAANASALSDGASALILASGEAVKRHGLTPLARVVSWADAACEPVDFPTAPALAMPKALARAGLTHEQIALWEINEAFAVAALANAQLLHLDLARVNTRGGGV
;
A
#
# COMPACT_ATOMS: atom_id res chain seq x y z
N GLN A 1 14.00 -16.66 14.88
CA GLN A 1 13.15 -15.50 14.70
C GLN A 1 13.66 -14.71 13.50
N GLN A 2 12.83 -14.47 12.48
CA GLN A 2 13.19 -13.72 11.27
C GLN A 2 12.57 -12.33 11.31
N HIS A 3 13.27 -11.34 10.75
CA HIS A 3 12.73 -10.00 10.53
C HIS A 3 11.80 -10.02 9.29
N MET A 4 10.74 -9.20 9.29
CA MET A 4 9.78 -9.12 8.18
C MET A 4 10.45 -8.84 6.83
N GLY A 5 11.49 -8.00 6.79
CA GLY A 5 12.26 -7.74 5.58
C GLY A 5 13.02 -8.96 5.06
N GLN A 6 13.46 -9.89 5.93
CA GLN A 6 14.05 -11.16 5.49
C GLN A 6 12.98 -12.08 4.87
N CYS A 7 11.76 -12.06 5.39
CA CYS A 7 10.64 -12.77 4.75
C CYS A 7 10.30 -12.16 3.37
N ALA A 8 10.41 -10.83 3.24
CA ALA A 8 10.23 -10.15 1.97
C ALA A 8 11.32 -10.52 0.95
N ASP A 9 12.60 -10.60 1.37
CA ASP A 9 13.70 -11.08 0.53
C ASP A 9 13.45 -12.54 0.06
N GLN A 10 13.00 -13.42 0.96
CA GLN A 10 12.65 -14.81 0.60
C GLN A 10 11.44 -14.87 -0.35
N SER A 11 10.46 -13.99 -0.16
CA SER A 11 9.33 -13.87 -1.07
C SER A 11 9.78 -13.42 -2.47
N ALA A 12 10.72 -12.48 -2.55
CA ALA A 12 11.30 -12.03 -3.82
C ALA A 12 12.00 -13.20 -4.55
N GLU A 13 12.80 -13.97 -3.85
CA GLU A 13 13.45 -15.16 -4.41
C GLU A 13 12.42 -16.21 -4.87
N LYS A 14 11.44 -16.54 -4.01
CA LYS A 14 10.39 -17.54 -4.27
C LYS A 14 9.55 -17.22 -5.50
N HIS A 15 9.25 -15.94 -5.72
CA HIS A 15 8.39 -15.47 -6.81
C HIS A 15 9.17 -14.91 -8.00
N GLY A 16 10.51 -14.94 -7.98
CA GLY A 16 11.35 -14.46 -9.06
C GLY A 16 11.26 -12.93 -9.27
N VAL A 17 10.93 -12.18 -8.21
CA VAL A 17 10.86 -10.72 -8.26
C VAL A 17 12.25 -10.14 -8.03
N THR A 18 12.82 -9.54 -9.06
CA THR A 18 14.19 -9.02 -9.01
C THR A 18 14.27 -7.70 -8.22
N ARG A 19 15.49 -7.30 -7.86
CA ARG A 19 15.76 -5.98 -7.30
C ARG A 19 15.31 -4.86 -8.25
N ALA A 20 15.55 -5.04 -9.54
CA ALA A 20 15.18 -4.06 -10.56
C ALA A 20 13.65 -3.89 -10.65
N ASP A 21 12.89 -4.98 -10.57
CA ASP A 21 11.43 -4.93 -10.55
C ASP A 21 10.91 -4.17 -9.33
N GLN A 22 11.48 -4.45 -8.14
CA GLN A 22 11.12 -3.78 -6.91
C GLN A 22 11.42 -2.29 -6.94
N ASP A 23 12.60 -1.90 -7.41
CA ASP A 23 12.98 -0.50 -7.53
C ASP A 23 12.10 0.22 -8.56
N ALA A 24 11.79 -0.40 -9.70
CA ALA A 24 10.89 0.16 -10.71
C ALA A 24 9.48 0.38 -10.16
N TYR A 25 8.95 -0.59 -9.40
CA TYR A 25 7.66 -0.47 -8.75
C TYR A 25 7.66 0.68 -7.72
N ALA A 26 8.68 0.76 -6.88
CA ALA A 26 8.81 1.81 -5.88
C ALA A 26 8.88 3.21 -6.53
N ILE A 27 9.66 3.37 -7.59
CA ILE A 27 9.69 4.61 -8.38
C ILE A 27 8.29 5.00 -8.84
N GLN A 28 7.55 4.05 -9.42
CA GLN A 28 6.18 4.28 -9.87
C GLN A 28 5.24 4.68 -8.72
N SER A 29 5.36 4.05 -7.54
CA SER A 29 4.56 4.38 -6.36
C SER A 29 4.82 5.82 -5.90
N TYR A 30 6.08 6.24 -5.79
CA TYR A 30 6.45 7.61 -5.45
C TYR A 30 5.93 8.64 -6.48
N GLU A 31 6.07 8.36 -7.77
CA GLU A 31 5.59 9.24 -8.84
C GLU A 31 4.06 9.40 -8.80
N ARG A 32 3.33 8.29 -8.56
CA ARG A 32 1.88 8.30 -8.41
C ARG A 32 1.44 9.09 -7.18
N ALA A 33 2.13 8.92 -6.04
CA ALA A 33 1.85 9.68 -4.83
C ALA A 33 2.08 11.17 -5.04
N ALA A 34 3.21 11.56 -5.63
CA ALA A 34 3.52 12.94 -5.94
C ALA A 34 2.47 13.59 -6.87
N GLU A 35 2.06 12.89 -7.92
CA GLU A 35 1.02 13.38 -8.83
C GLU A 35 -0.35 13.46 -8.16
N ALA A 36 -0.70 12.51 -7.29
CA ALA A 36 -1.95 12.54 -6.54
C ALA A 36 -2.01 13.74 -5.57
N TRP A 37 -0.92 14.04 -4.87
CA TRP A 37 -0.80 15.24 -4.04
C TRP A 37 -0.90 16.51 -4.87
N LYS A 38 -0.11 16.64 -5.93
CA LYS A 38 -0.10 17.79 -6.83
C LYS A 38 -1.46 18.08 -7.44
N THR A 39 -2.23 17.05 -7.75
CA THR A 39 -3.57 17.18 -8.35
C THR A 39 -4.70 17.25 -7.33
N GLY A 40 -4.38 17.32 -6.03
CA GLY A 40 -5.36 17.49 -4.94
C GLY A 40 -6.25 16.27 -4.70
N LYS A 41 -5.80 15.06 -5.06
CA LYS A 41 -6.60 13.82 -4.91
C LYS A 41 -6.86 13.44 -3.45
N PHE A 42 -6.10 13.98 -2.51
CA PHE A 42 -6.22 13.73 -1.08
C PHE A 42 -6.87 14.91 -0.31
N ALA A 43 -7.20 16.02 -0.98
CA ALA A 43 -7.65 17.25 -0.32
C ALA A 43 -8.88 17.06 0.58
N ASP A 44 -9.84 16.22 0.15
CA ASP A 44 -11.11 16.01 0.86
C ASP A 44 -10.98 15.05 2.06
N GLU A 45 -9.86 14.35 2.19
CA GLU A 45 -9.67 13.31 3.24
C GLU A 45 -8.58 13.67 4.26
N ILE A 46 -7.81 14.74 4.03
CA ILE A 46 -6.75 15.18 4.93
C ILE A 46 -7.30 16.11 6.00
N VAL A 47 -6.98 15.79 7.26
CA VAL A 47 -7.22 16.66 8.42
C VAL A 47 -5.89 17.24 8.88
N PRO A 48 -5.64 18.55 8.71
CA PRO A 48 -4.40 19.17 9.17
C PRO A 48 -4.24 19.06 10.69
N ILE A 49 -3.05 18.71 11.14
CA ILE A 49 -2.71 18.59 12.56
C ILE A 49 -1.67 19.65 12.93
N THR A 50 -1.93 20.39 13.99
CA THR A 50 -0.95 21.31 14.55
C THR A 50 -0.07 20.58 15.57
N VAL A 51 1.19 20.43 15.24
CA VAL A 51 2.20 19.86 16.14
C VAL A 51 2.92 20.99 16.87
N THR A 52 3.04 20.87 18.19
CA THR A 52 3.75 21.86 19.02
C THR A 52 5.02 21.23 19.58
N GLU A 53 6.17 21.70 19.12
CA GLU A 53 7.47 21.29 19.64
C GLU A 53 8.14 22.48 20.33
N LYS A 54 8.44 22.29 21.64
CA LYS A 54 9.02 23.33 22.48
C LYS A 54 8.16 24.60 22.50
N ARG A 55 8.41 25.57 21.61
CA ARG A 55 7.66 26.83 21.48
C ARG A 55 7.22 27.11 20.03
N ALA A 56 7.54 26.21 19.09
CA ALA A 56 7.15 26.32 17.69
C ALA A 56 5.88 25.51 17.43
N GLN A 57 4.99 26.06 16.62
CA GLN A 57 3.82 25.36 16.11
C GLN A 57 4.00 25.17 14.60
N THR A 58 3.80 23.93 14.15
CA THR A 58 3.86 23.57 12.74
C THR A 58 2.55 22.87 12.36
N VAL A 59 1.92 23.32 11.30
CA VAL A 59 0.75 22.62 10.74
C VAL A 59 1.25 21.56 9.77
N VAL A 60 0.92 20.29 10.04
CA VAL A 60 1.20 19.16 9.17
C VAL A 60 -0.10 18.87 8.42
N ALA A 61 -0.09 19.07 7.11
CA ALA A 61 -1.24 18.91 6.22
C ALA A 61 -0.91 18.13 4.95
N GLU A 62 0.32 17.64 4.82
CA GLU A 62 0.85 16.97 3.63
C GLU A 62 1.82 15.88 4.06
N ASP A 63 1.83 14.76 3.33
CA ASP A 63 2.81 13.71 3.53
C ASP A 63 4.20 14.19 3.07
N GLU A 64 5.22 13.95 3.88
CA GLU A 64 6.57 14.37 3.57
C GLU A 64 7.41 13.32 2.82
N GLU A 65 6.94 12.05 2.78
CA GLU A 65 7.75 10.94 2.26
C GLU A 65 8.05 11.10 0.77
N TYR A 66 7.07 11.43 -0.05
CA TYR A 66 7.31 11.55 -1.48
C TYR A 66 8.27 12.70 -1.85
N HIS A 67 8.45 13.70 -0.98
CA HIS A 67 9.47 14.75 -1.14
C HIS A 67 10.92 14.25 -0.94
N LYS A 68 11.08 13.12 -0.22
CA LYS A 68 12.39 12.50 0.04
C LYS A 68 12.87 11.64 -1.13
N PHE A 69 12.02 11.38 -2.10
CA PHE A 69 12.31 10.54 -3.24
C PHE A 69 13.51 11.00 -4.06
N ARG A 70 14.43 10.07 -4.36
CA ARG A 70 15.66 10.30 -5.11
C ARG A 70 15.89 9.14 -6.07
N PRO A 71 15.24 9.15 -7.27
CA PRO A 71 15.29 8.01 -8.20
C PRO A 71 16.71 7.65 -8.62
N GLU A 72 17.60 8.63 -8.73
CA GLU A 72 19.00 8.42 -9.10
C GLU A 72 19.81 7.61 -8.07
N LYS A 73 19.30 7.48 -6.83
CA LYS A 73 19.97 6.73 -5.77
C LYS A 73 19.43 5.31 -5.62
N MET A 74 18.28 5.00 -6.19
CA MET A 74 17.59 3.71 -5.97
C MET A 74 18.50 2.51 -6.22
N SER A 75 19.14 2.44 -7.37
CA SER A 75 20.02 1.32 -7.76
C SER A 75 21.29 1.19 -6.92
N THR A 76 21.71 2.25 -6.21
CA THR A 76 22.93 2.29 -5.39
C THR A 76 22.71 1.90 -3.94
N LEU A 77 21.46 1.78 -3.50
CA LEU A 77 21.13 1.43 -2.12
C LEU A 77 21.52 -0.01 -1.81
N ARG A 78 22.07 -0.20 -0.61
CA ARG A 78 22.43 -1.54 -0.12
C ARG A 78 21.17 -2.27 0.37
N PRO A 79 21.15 -3.61 0.29
CA PRO A 79 20.14 -4.41 0.95
C PRO A 79 20.02 -4.06 2.44
N ALA A 80 18.78 -3.98 2.94
CA ALA A 80 18.51 -3.55 4.31
C ALA A 80 18.50 -4.71 5.32
N PHE A 81 18.18 -5.94 4.88
CA PHE A 81 17.89 -7.05 5.78
C PHE A 81 18.78 -8.29 5.60
N GLY A 82 19.44 -8.43 4.50
CA GLY A 82 20.37 -9.53 4.22
C GLY A 82 21.49 -9.10 3.27
N GLN A 83 22.68 -9.70 3.38
CA GLN A 83 23.82 -9.33 2.52
C GLN A 83 23.53 -9.47 1.02
N ASN A 84 22.73 -10.47 0.66
CA ASN A 84 22.32 -10.76 -0.72
C ASN A 84 20.84 -10.49 -0.96
N GLY A 85 20.21 -9.70 -0.08
CA GLY A 85 18.79 -9.32 -0.20
C GLY A 85 18.54 -8.34 -1.34
N THR A 86 17.30 -8.19 -1.70
CA THR A 86 16.83 -7.26 -2.74
C THR A 86 16.00 -6.11 -2.16
N VAL A 87 15.55 -6.26 -0.91
CA VAL A 87 14.80 -5.23 -0.19
C VAL A 87 15.74 -4.15 0.33
N THR A 88 15.40 -2.89 0.06
CA THR A 88 16.15 -1.71 0.49
C THR A 88 15.26 -0.73 1.24
N ALA A 89 15.85 0.31 1.81
CA ALA A 89 15.09 1.38 2.47
C ALA A 89 14.16 2.16 1.52
N ALA A 90 14.35 2.06 0.20
CA ALA A 90 13.56 2.80 -0.78
C ALA A 90 12.54 1.92 -1.54
N ASN A 91 12.54 0.61 -1.33
CA ASN A 91 11.51 -0.29 -1.85
C ASN A 91 10.78 -1.06 -0.72
N ALA A 92 10.87 -0.50 0.49
CA ALA A 92 10.15 -0.91 1.70
C ALA A 92 9.38 0.27 2.26
N SER A 93 8.21 0.01 2.86
CA SER A 93 7.40 1.03 3.51
C SER A 93 8.20 1.78 4.59
N ALA A 94 8.08 3.09 4.62
CA ALA A 94 8.64 3.92 5.67
C ALA A 94 7.88 3.72 7.00
N LEU A 95 8.54 4.04 8.12
CA LEU A 95 7.88 4.21 9.41
C LEU A 95 7.29 5.61 9.47
N SER A 96 5.97 5.71 9.46
CA SER A 96 5.26 6.98 9.41
C SER A 96 4.22 7.05 10.53
N ASP A 97 4.14 8.21 11.17
CA ASP A 97 3.07 8.51 12.11
C ASP A 97 1.80 8.88 11.34
N GLY A 98 0.68 8.29 11.72
CA GLY A 98 -0.57 8.56 11.04
C GLY A 98 -1.78 8.02 11.79
N ALA A 99 -2.93 8.59 11.50
CA ALA A 99 -4.23 8.10 11.98
C ALA A 99 -5.28 8.29 10.90
N SER A 100 -6.25 7.38 10.86
CA SER A 100 -7.40 7.50 9.99
C SER A 100 -8.69 7.16 10.75
N ALA A 101 -9.80 7.73 10.31
CA ALA A 101 -11.11 7.43 10.87
C ALA A 101 -12.14 7.27 9.75
N LEU A 102 -12.99 6.25 9.87
CA LEU A 102 -14.08 5.97 8.94
C LEU A 102 -15.38 5.78 9.75
N ILE A 103 -16.48 6.29 9.22
CA ILE A 103 -17.81 6.04 9.77
C ILE A 103 -18.46 4.93 8.97
N LEU A 104 -18.76 3.81 9.64
CA LEU A 104 -19.57 2.74 9.08
C LEU A 104 -21.03 2.92 9.51
N ALA A 105 -21.95 2.83 8.59
CA ALA A 105 -23.37 3.00 8.85
C ALA A 105 -24.20 1.88 8.19
N SER A 106 -25.23 1.38 8.88
CA SER A 106 -26.20 0.51 8.25
C SER A 106 -27.07 1.28 7.26
N GLY A 107 -27.70 0.58 6.30
CA GLY A 107 -28.61 1.21 5.35
C GLY A 107 -29.79 1.92 6.04
N GLU A 108 -30.23 1.44 7.20
CA GLU A 108 -31.26 2.10 8.03
C GLU A 108 -30.73 3.40 8.65
N ALA A 109 -29.50 3.39 9.19
CA ALA A 109 -28.88 4.59 9.73
C ALA A 109 -28.66 5.66 8.63
N VAL A 110 -28.22 5.23 7.44
CA VAL A 110 -28.09 6.13 6.28
C VAL A 110 -29.42 6.83 6.00
N LYS A 111 -30.53 6.10 5.91
CA LYS A 111 -31.86 6.67 5.67
C LYS A 111 -32.31 7.58 6.82
N ARG A 112 -32.19 7.09 8.07
CA ARG A 112 -32.65 7.82 9.26
C ARG A 112 -31.94 9.15 9.48
N HIS A 113 -30.65 9.21 9.16
CA HIS A 113 -29.83 10.41 9.36
C HIS A 113 -29.57 11.22 8.08
N GLY A 114 -30.15 10.83 6.93
CA GLY A 114 -29.96 11.52 5.68
C GLY A 114 -28.51 11.56 5.19
N LEU A 115 -27.74 10.49 5.48
CA LEU A 115 -26.31 10.43 5.13
C LEU A 115 -26.12 10.19 3.64
N THR A 116 -25.03 10.73 3.09
CA THR A 116 -24.58 10.43 1.73
C THR A 116 -23.43 9.42 1.80
N PRO A 117 -23.65 8.14 1.45
CA PRO A 117 -22.58 7.13 1.46
C PRO A 117 -21.53 7.44 0.41
N LEU A 118 -20.24 7.33 0.77
CA LEU A 118 -19.12 7.39 -0.17
C LEU A 118 -18.97 6.08 -0.95
N ALA A 119 -19.19 4.93 -0.25
CA ALA A 119 -19.08 3.61 -0.82
C ALA A 119 -19.92 2.61 -0.01
N ARG A 120 -20.07 1.42 -0.52
CA ARG A 120 -20.70 0.28 0.16
C ARG A 120 -19.70 -0.85 0.32
N VAL A 121 -19.54 -1.38 1.53
CA VAL A 121 -18.81 -2.64 1.76
C VAL A 121 -19.64 -3.77 1.17
N VAL A 122 -19.12 -4.42 0.14
CA VAL A 122 -19.81 -5.52 -0.57
C VAL A 122 -19.52 -6.86 0.10
N SER A 123 -18.25 -7.12 0.40
CA SER A 123 -17.80 -8.34 1.08
C SER A 123 -16.48 -8.11 1.79
N TRP A 124 -16.08 -9.07 2.59
CA TRP A 124 -14.76 -9.15 3.20
C TRP A 124 -14.33 -10.61 3.36
N ALA A 125 -13.04 -10.85 3.51
CA ALA A 125 -12.50 -12.17 3.82
C ALA A 125 -11.16 -12.06 4.53
N ASP A 126 -10.86 -13.07 5.32
CA ASP A 126 -9.59 -13.23 6.00
C ASP A 126 -8.82 -14.41 5.41
N ALA A 127 -7.50 -14.30 5.44
CA ALA A 127 -6.58 -15.38 5.14
C ALA A 127 -5.34 -15.26 5.99
N ALA A 128 -4.78 -16.42 6.33
CA ALA A 128 -3.49 -16.55 6.98
C ALA A 128 -2.66 -17.62 6.27
N CYS A 129 -1.37 -17.49 6.35
CA CYS A 129 -0.38 -18.42 5.83
C CYS A 129 0.78 -18.55 6.81
N GLU A 130 1.78 -19.34 6.49
CA GLU A 130 3.01 -19.39 7.28
C GLU A 130 3.61 -17.98 7.42
N PRO A 131 4.16 -17.62 8.60
CA PRO A 131 4.67 -16.27 8.84
C PRO A 131 5.69 -15.79 7.81
N VAL A 132 6.48 -16.69 7.25
CA VAL A 132 7.46 -16.36 6.21
C VAL A 132 6.82 -15.94 4.88
N ASP A 133 5.62 -16.40 4.60
CA ASP A 133 4.86 -16.15 3.38
C ASP A 133 3.87 -14.96 3.53
N PHE A 134 3.91 -14.22 4.65
CA PHE A 134 2.98 -13.12 4.90
C PHE A 134 2.85 -12.11 3.73
N PRO A 135 3.91 -11.81 2.93
CA PRO A 135 3.78 -10.86 1.83
C PRO A 135 2.73 -11.25 0.80
N THR A 136 2.42 -12.55 0.66
CA THR A 136 1.47 -13.07 -0.33
C THR A 136 0.10 -13.47 0.27
N ALA A 137 -0.14 -13.23 1.55
CA ALA A 137 -1.44 -13.49 2.18
C ALA A 137 -2.63 -12.80 1.48
N PRO A 138 -2.51 -11.58 0.91
CA PRO A 138 -3.58 -10.97 0.12
C PRO A 138 -4.06 -11.83 -1.05
N ALA A 139 -3.17 -12.57 -1.72
CA ALA A 139 -3.54 -13.49 -2.81
C ALA A 139 -4.45 -14.64 -2.36
N LEU A 140 -4.48 -14.95 -1.07
CA LEU A 140 -5.39 -15.93 -0.48
C LEU A 140 -6.73 -15.32 -0.03
N ALA A 141 -6.73 -14.04 0.39
CA ALA A 141 -7.92 -13.35 0.88
C ALA A 141 -8.79 -12.80 -0.26
N MET A 142 -8.19 -12.18 -1.27
CA MET A 142 -8.89 -11.53 -2.37
C MET A 142 -9.86 -12.48 -3.13
N PRO A 143 -9.47 -13.70 -3.54
CA PRO A 143 -10.40 -14.62 -4.22
C PRO A 143 -11.59 -15.01 -3.33
N LYS A 144 -11.38 -15.14 -2.02
CA LYS A 144 -12.48 -15.44 -1.08
C LYS A 144 -13.47 -14.26 -0.98
N ALA A 145 -12.95 -13.03 -0.94
CA ALA A 145 -13.81 -11.84 -0.93
C ALA A 145 -14.60 -11.71 -2.24
N LEU A 146 -13.96 -11.92 -3.40
CA LEU A 146 -14.63 -11.91 -4.70
C LEU A 146 -15.72 -12.98 -4.79
N ALA A 147 -15.43 -14.21 -4.37
CA ALA A 147 -16.40 -15.28 -4.37
C ALA A 147 -17.64 -14.97 -3.50
N ARG A 148 -17.43 -14.38 -2.32
CA ARG A 148 -18.52 -13.93 -1.44
C ARG A 148 -19.33 -12.79 -2.05
N ALA A 149 -18.71 -11.92 -2.84
CA ALA A 149 -19.35 -10.83 -3.54
C ALA A 149 -20.08 -11.30 -4.82
N GLY A 150 -19.80 -12.49 -5.32
CA GLY A 150 -20.25 -12.96 -6.63
C GLY A 150 -19.62 -12.18 -7.78
N LEU A 151 -18.39 -11.70 -7.60
CA LEU A 151 -17.66 -10.89 -8.58
C LEU A 151 -16.47 -11.65 -9.15
N THR A 152 -16.08 -11.28 -10.37
CA THR A 152 -14.84 -11.73 -11.02
C THR A 152 -13.76 -10.65 -10.96
N HIS A 153 -12.51 -11.01 -11.26
CA HIS A 153 -11.38 -10.08 -11.30
C HIS A 153 -11.59 -8.94 -12.30
N GLU A 154 -12.18 -9.24 -13.45
CA GLU A 154 -12.42 -8.27 -14.54
C GLU A 154 -13.38 -7.16 -14.11
N GLN A 155 -14.29 -7.49 -13.18
CA GLN A 155 -15.28 -6.54 -12.66
C GLN A 155 -14.72 -5.57 -11.62
N ILE A 156 -13.48 -5.80 -11.17
CA ILE A 156 -12.81 -4.90 -10.21
C ILE A 156 -12.10 -3.79 -10.98
N ALA A 157 -12.49 -2.55 -10.73
CA ALA A 157 -11.91 -1.40 -11.39
C ALA A 157 -10.49 -1.08 -10.88
N LEU A 158 -10.27 -1.12 -9.57
CA LEU A 158 -9.00 -0.78 -8.92
C LEU A 158 -8.70 -1.77 -7.80
N TRP A 159 -7.41 -1.98 -7.56
CA TRP A 159 -6.88 -2.79 -6.48
C TRP A 159 -5.99 -1.93 -5.59
N GLU A 160 -6.26 -1.95 -4.29
CA GLU A 160 -5.40 -1.32 -3.30
C GLU A 160 -4.76 -2.42 -2.46
N ILE A 161 -3.45 -2.60 -2.61
CA ILE A 161 -2.64 -3.61 -1.92
C ILE A 161 -1.66 -2.87 -1.02
N ASN A 162 -1.65 -3.18 0.26
CA ASN A 162 -0.73 -2.55 1.19
C ASN A 162 0.73 -2.82 0.80
N GLU A 163 1.50 -1.75 0.62
CA GLU A 163 2.89 -1.80 0.16
C GLU A 163 3.86 -1.90 1.34
N ALA A 164 3.73 -2.94 2.17
CA ALA A 164 4.74 -3.17 3.22
C ALA A 164 6.16 -3.28 2.63
N PHE A 165 6.25 -3.82 1.42
CA PHE A 165 7.42 -3.91 0.56
C PHE A 165 6.95 -3.92 -0.89
N ALA A 166 7.73 -3.41 -1.82
CA ALA A 166 7.41 -3.47 -3.25
C ALA A 166 7.14 -4.90 -3.73
N VAL A 167 7.91 -5.88 -3.22
CA VAL A 167 7.70 -7.30 -3.52
C VAL A 167 6.31 -7.80 -3.09
N ALA A 168 5.72 -7.27 -2.02
CA ALA A 168 4.38 -7.70 -1.62
C ALA A 168 3.34 -7.35 -2.69
N ALA A 169 3.35 -6.12 -3.21
CA ALA A 169 2.46 -5.71 -4.29
C ALA A 169 2.72 -6.52 -5.58
N LEU A 170 3.98 -6.67 -5.98
CA LEU A 170 4.38 -7.38 -7.19
C LEU A 170 4.03 -8.87 -7.15
N ALA A 171 4.34 -9.57 -6.05
CA ALA A 171 4.05 -10.99 -5.91
C ALA A 171 2.54 -11.27 -5.89
N ASN A 172 1.74 -10.44 -5.20
CA ASN A 172 0.29 -10.59 -5.24
C ASN A 172 -0.30 -10.30 -6.62
N ALA A 173 0.19 -9.26 -7.31
CA ALA A 173 -0.24 -8.96 -8.67
C ALA A 173 0.10 -10.12 -9.63
N GLN A 174 1.29 -10.72 -9.52
CA GLN A 174 1.70 -11.88 -10.30
C GLN A 174 0.81 -13.10 -10.02
N LEU A 175 0.60 -13.44 -8.74
CA LEU A 175 -0.20 -14.59 -8.32
C LEU A 175 -1.67 -14.50 -8.75
N LEU A 176 -2.20 -13.29 -8.80
CA LEU A 176 -3.59 -13.01 -9.15
C LEU A 176 -3.77 -12.52 -10.59
N HIS A 177 -2.69 -12.45 -11.38
CA HIS A 177 -2.69 -11.93 -12.76
C HIS A 177 -3.31 -10.53 -12.87
N LEU A 178 -2.99 -9.64 -11.92
CA LEU A 178 -3.51 -8.28 -11.91
C LEU A 178 -2.73 -7.38 -12.86
N ASP A 179 -3.45 -6.47 -13.51
CA ASP A 179 -2.83 -5.38 -14.26
C ASP A 179 -2.30 -4.32 -13.27
N LEU A 180 -0.98 -4.12 -13.23
CA LEU A 180 -0.33 -3.13 -12.37
C LEU A 180 -0.76 -1.68 -12.66
N ALA A 181 -1.34 -1.40 -13.84
CA ALA A 181 -1.93 -0.10 -14.12
C ALA A 181 -3.18 0.17 -13.26
N ARG A 182 -3.78 -0.87 -12.69
CA ARG A 182 -4.98 -0.82 -11.84
C ARG A 182 -4.67 -1.06 -10.36
N VAL A 183 -3.41 -1.26 -10.00
CA VAL A 183 -2.96 -1.49 -8.61
C VAL A 183 -2.36 -0.19 -8.07
N ASN A 184 -2.80 0.25 -6.88
CA ASN A 184 -2.27 1.40 -6.13
C ASN A 184 -2.08 2.64 -7.02
N THR A 185 -3.15 3.04 -7.68
CA THR A 185 -3.11 4.04 -8.75
C THR A 185 -2.77 5.47 -8.28
N ARG A 186 -2.75 5.69 -6.97
CA ARG A 186 -2.37 6.95 -6.34
C ARG A 186 -1.10 6.85 -5.49
N GLY A 187 -0.29 5.81 -5.73
CA GLY A 187 0.82 5.46 -4.88
C GLY A 187 0.39 4.68 -3.64
N GLY A 188 1.33 4.36 -2.79
CA GLY A 188 1.10 3.57 -1.58
C GLY A 188 2.10 3.89 -0.48
N GLY A 189 2.56 2.87 0.26
CA GLY A 189 3.44 3.03 1.43
C GLY A 189 4.94 2.86 1.16
N VAL A 190 5.31 2.53 -0.07
CA VAL A 190 6.71 2.36 -0.48
C VAL A 190 7.30 3.68 -0.86
#